data_6170720c9bd9659ca04e4664101806cd
#
_entry.id   6170720c9bd9659ca04e4664101806cd
#
_cell.length_a   1.000
_cell.length_b   1.000
_cell.length_c   1.000
_cell.angle_alpha   90.00
_cell.angle_beta   90.00
_cell.angle_gamma   90.00
#
_symmetry.space_group_name_H-M   'P 1'
#
loop_
_entity.id
_entity.type
_entity.pdbx_description
1 polymer ?
#
loop_
_entity_poly.entity_id
_entity_poly.type
_entity_poly.pdbx_seq_one_letter_code
_entity_poly.pdbx_strand_id
1 'polypeptide(L)'
;VADIKNSTDAINKGLYKEVNSISTATVAVVLNAIVPLKIPYVFGGDGATFCIPPSKKESIQSALVAVKKLARESFNLQLRVGIVPMSLIKEHGYDIFIGKYQPLAHFQQAMFQGNGLDYAESLIKNSNFTHRYHLDEEKIESNANFEGFECRWDEIPSSHEETVAIIVRVIDTEIEHKKQSYDEIFQKILSIYGDEKQHHPLRAENLSLTLSLAKLSSETRIRTAFQGTYSKVKYLFRLLLLSLAGKYLMARNIKSESVDWGQYKQRLITNTDYRKFDEVLRMVISGTKLQREELTAFLTKLHDEKKIVFGMHPSPSAIVTCMIFNYDTEHIHFLDGSNGGYAMAAKYMKEQLKSMKS
;
A
#
# COMPACT_ATOMS: atom_id res chain seq x y z
N VAL A 1 6.07 -11.52 5.12
CA VAL A 1 5.04 -10.65 5.72
C VAL A 1 5.71 -9.57 6.54
N ALA A 2 5.27 -8.34 6.37
CA ALA A 2 5.62 -7.21 7.22
C ALA A 2 4.34 -6.48 7.64
N ASP A 3 4.24 -6.10 8.93
CA ASP A 3 3.02 -5.52 9.50
C ASP A 3 3.37 -4.61 10.67
N ILE A 4 2.85 -3.38 10.68
CA ILE A 4 3.07 -2.43 11.78
C ILE A 4 2.15 -2.76 12.94
N LYS A 5 2.74 -2.99 14.14
CA LYS A 5 1.98 -3.23 15.36
C LYS A 5 1.20 -1.98 15.74
N ASN A 6 -0.08 -2.17 16.11
CA ASN A 6 -0.95 -1.09 16.57
C ASN A 6 -1.00 0.10 15.60
N SER A 7 -1.00 -0.20 14.28
CA SER A 7 -1.07 0.81 13.21
C SER A 7 -2.25 1.77 13.42
N THR A 8 -3.42 1.26 13.81
CA THR A 8 -4.60 2.06 14.10
C THR A 8 -4.37 3.10 15.21
N ASP A 9 -3.65 2.74 16.27
CA ASP A 9 -3.34 3.66 17.38
C ASP A 9 -2.34 4.74 16.93
N ALA A 10 -1.35 4.36 16.11
CA ALA A 10 -0.42 5.31 15.51
C ALA A 10 -1.16 6.31 14.60
N ILE A 11 -2.09 5.82 13.79
CA ILE A 11 -2.92 6.65 12.90
C ILE A 11 -3.81 7.60 13.69
N ASN A 12 -4.47 7.14 14.76
CA ASN A 12 -5.27 7.99 15.64
C ASN A 12 -4.43 9.12 16.31
N LYS A 13 -3.13 8.91 16.43
CA LYS A 13 -2.15 9.94 16.88
C LYS A 13 -1.64 10.84 15.75
N GLY A 14 -2.18 10.74 14.54
CA GLY A 14 -1.79 11.54 13.38
C GLY A 14 -0.58 11.01 12.59
N LEU A 15 -0.07 9.81 12.90
CA LEU A 15 1.12 9.23 12.28
C LEU A 15 0.80 8.40 11.01
N TYR A 16 -0.32 8.67 10.33
CA TYR A 16 -0.76 7.88 9.18
C TYR A 16 0.25 7.92 8.02
N LYS A 17 0.92 9.06 7.83
CA LYS A 17 1.95 9.22 6.80
C LYS A 17 3.21 8.39 7.09
N GLU A 18 3.62 8.35 8.36
CA GLU A 18 4.73 7.55 8.82
C GLU A 18 4.45 6.05 8.65
N VAL A 19 3.25 5.61 9.02
CA VAL A 19 2.79 4.23 8.84
C VAL A 19 2.85 3.83 7.36
N ASN A 20 2.27 4.64 6.47
CA ASN A 20 2.29 4.40 5.03
C ASN A 20 3.72 4.43 4.46
N SER A 21 4.57 5.37 4.91
CA SER A 21 5.96 5.48 4.46
C SER A 21 6.80 4.26 4.83
N ILE A 22 6.68 3.73 6.05
CA ILE A 22 7.39 2.51 6.47
C ILE A 22 6.91 1.29 5.69
N SER A 23 5.61 1.17 5.46
CA SER A 23 5.04 0.08 4.66
C SER A 23 5.55 0.12 3.21
N THR A 24 5.60 1.30 2.60
CA THR A 24 6.15 1.48 1.25
C THR A 24 7.67 1.26 1.22
N ALA A 25 8.41 1.75 2.24
CA ALA A 25 9.84 1.50 2.36
C ALA A 25 10.14 -0.01 2.46
N THR A 26 9.25 -0.78 3.10
CA THR A 26 9.35 -2.25 3.14
C THR A 26 9.26 -2.86 1.75
N VAL A 27 8.34 -2.37 0.92
CA VAL A 27 8.26 -2.81 -0.49
C VAL A 27 9.54 -2.44 -1.24
N ALA A 28 10.02 -1.21 -1.07
CA ALA A 28 11.23 -0.73 -1.73
C ALA A 28 12.45 -1.60 -1.41
N VAL A 29 12.73 -1.88 -0.15
CA VAL A 29 13.91 -2.67 0.23
C VAL A 29 13.83 -4.12 -0.23
N VAL A 30 12.63 -4.72 -0.20
CA VAL A 30 12.45 -6.10 -0.66
C VAL A 30 12.66 -6.18 -2.17
N LEU A 31 12.08 -5.28 -2.95
CA LEU A 31 12.25 -5.27 -4.41
C LEU A 31 13.71 -4.99 -4.80
N ASN A 32 14.38 -4.02 -4.13
CA ASN A 32 15.79 -3.73 -4.37
C ASN A 32 16.72 -4.90 -4.03
N ALA A 33 16.40 -5.68 -2.99
CA ALA A 33 17.21 -6.83 -2.58
C ALA A 33 17.22 -7.99 -3.59
N ILE A 34 16.32 -7.97 -4.57
CA ILE A 34 16.10 -9.08 -5.48
C ILE A 34 16.23 -8.70 -6.97
N VAL A 35 16.53 -7.44 -7.29
CA VAL A 35 16.73 -6.99 -8.68
C VAL A 35 17.65 -7.98 -9.43
N PRO A 36 17.34 -8.36 -10.69
CA PRO A 36 16.23 -7.88 -11.56
C PRO A 36 14.93 -8.71 -11.44
N LEU A 37 14.82 -9.58 -10.42
CA LEU A 37 13.66 -10.45 -10.27
C LEU A 37 12.41 -9.66 -9.86
N LYS A 38 11.28 -9.90 -10.53
CA LYS A 38 9.96 -9.37 -10.15
C LYS A 38 9.20 -10.45 -9.38
N ILE A 39 8.68 -10.11 -8.22
CA ILE A 39 7.91 -11.02 -7.35
C ILE A 39 6.49 -10.51 -7.13
N PRO A 40 5.53 -11.42 -6.89
CA PRO A 40 4.19 -11.03 -6.48
C PRO A 40 4.20 -10.46 -5.04
N TYR A 41 3.48 -9.36 -4.85
CA TYR A 41 3.28 -8.77 -3.53
C TYR A 41 1.97 -7.99 -3.48
N VAL A 42 1.49 -7.75 -2.26
CA VAL A 42 0.37 -6.86 -1.98
C VAL A 42 0.74 -5.86 -0.90
N PHE A 43 0.31 -4.62 -1.09
CA PHE A 43 0.50 -3.51 -0.16
C PHE A 43 -0.83 -3.20 0.55
N GLY A 44 -0.82 -3.20 1.88
CA GLY A 44 -2.02 -3.04 2.72
C GLY A 44 -2.19 -1.67 3.39
N GLY A 45 -1.28 -0.71 3.16
CA GLY A 45 -1.27 0.59 3.83
C GLY A 45 -0.43 0.60 5.13
N ASP A 46 -0.59 -0.40 5.98
CA ASP A 46 0.16 -0.58 7.24
C ASP A 46 1.10 -1.79 7.21
N GLY A 47 1.25 -2.42 6.06
CA GLY A 47 2.11 -3.57 5.85
C GLY A 47 2.15 -4.03 4.41
N ALA A 48 2.94 -5.07 4.14
CA ALA A 48 3.03 -5.71 2.84
C ALA A 48 3.33 -7.20 2.98
N THR A 49 2.80 -8.00 2.04
CA THR A 49 3.05 -9.44 1.96
C THR A 49 3.63 -9.78 0.60
N PHE A 50 4.65 -10.63 0.58
CA PHE A 50 5.43 -10.98 -0.59
C PHE A 50 5.47 -12.50 -0.77
N CYS A 51 5.36 -13.00 -2.01
CA CYS A 51 5.72 -14.37 -2.35
C CYS A 51 7.14 -14.38 -2.90
N ILE A 52 8.05 -15.03 -2.19
CA ILE A 52 9.49 -15.00 -2.47
C ILE A 52 10.04 -16.38 -2.84
N PRO A 53 10.98 -16.48 -3.77
CA PRO A 53 11.67 -17.75 -4.04
C PRO A 53 12.66 -18.06 -2.91
N PRO A 54 12.85 -19.35 -2.56
CA PRO A 54 13.78 -19.76 -1.50
C PRO A 54 15.21 -19.24 -1.69
N SER A 55 15.68 -19.12 -2.94
CA SER A 55 17.03 -18.62 -3.28
C SER A 55 17.27 -17.15 -2.90
N LYS A 56 16.21 -16.37 -2.62
CA LYS A 56 16.32 -14.97 -2.22
C LYS A 56 15.99 -14.73 -0.75
N LYS A 57 15.80 -15.80 0.02
CA LYS A 57 15.42 -15.74 1.43
C LYS A 57 16.37 -14.87 2.25
N GLU A 58 17.67 -15.11 2.17
CA GLU A 58 18.69 -14.42 2.98
C GLU A 58 18.74 -12.91 2.68
N SER A 59 18.78 -12.54 1.39
CA SER A 59 18.78 -11.13 0.97
C SER A 59 17.54 -10.40 1.48
N ILE A 60 16.36 -11.05 1.42
CA ILE A 60 15.11 -10.46 1.88
C ILE A 60 15.04 -10.42 3.42
N GLN A 61 15.56 -11.40 4.13
CA GLN A 61 15.66 -11.36 5.58
C GLN A 61 16.49 -10.16 6.04
N SER A 62 17.66 -9.96 5.44
CA SER A 62 18.53 -8.82 5.72
C SER A 62 17.84 -7.47 5.46
N ALA A 63 17.14 -7.34 4.34
CA ALA A 63 16.37 -6.14 3.99
C ALA A 63 15.21 -5.89 4.97
N LEU A 64 14.45 -6.92 5.33
CA LEU A 64 13.33 -6.80 6.27
C LEU A 64 13.80 -6.45 7.69
N VAL A 65 14.90 -6.98 8.14
CA VAL A 65 15.50 -6.63 9.45
C VAL A 65 15.97 -5.17 9.43
N ALA A 66 16.56 -4.70 8.34
CA ALA A 66 16.98 -3.30 8.23
C ALA A 66 15.80 -2.33 8.30
N VAL A 67 14.68 -2.62 7.62
CA VAL A 67 13.49 -1.74 7.69
C VAL A 67 12.79 -1.83 9.05
N LYS A 68 12.81 -2.99 9.72
CA LYS A 68 12.32 -3.14 11.10
C LYS A 68 13.11 -2.24 12.06
N LYS A 69 14.45 -2.22 11.93
CA LYS A 69 15.35 -1.34 12.70
C LYS A 69 15.05 0.15 12.40
N LEU A 70 14.91 0.51 11.12
CA LEU A 70 14.55 1.85 10.71
C LEU A 70 13.22 2.31 11.30
N ALA A 71 12.19 1.47 11.27
CA ALA A 71 10.87 1.77 11.82
C ALA A 71 10.95 2.12 13.32
N ARG A 72 11.70 1.33 14.08
CA ARG A 72 11.93 1.55 15.51
C ARG A 72 12.73 2.82 15.78
N GLU A 73 13.90 2.96 15.15
CA GLU A 73 14.87 4.01 15.49
C GLU A 73 14.51 5.39 14.94
N SER A 74 13.90 5.45 13.76
CA SER A 74 13.61 6.73 13.09
C SER A 74 12.15 7.15 13.17
N PHE A 75 11.22 6.22 13.41
CA PHE A 75 9.79 6.51 13.39
C PHE A 75 9.06 6.15 14.69
N ASN A 76 9.74 5.52 15.64
CA ASN A 76 9.14 4.99 16.87
C ASN A 76 7.93 4.08 16.60
N LEU A 77 8.01 3.31 15.50
CA LEU A 77 7.03 2.33 15.08
C LEU A 77 7.59 0.92 15.27
N GLN A 78 6.74 -0.01 15.67
CA GLN A 78 7.11 -1.41 15.79
C GLN A 78 6.64 -2.18 14.55
N LEU A 79 7.58 -2.64 13.72
CA LEU A 79 7.31 -3.47 12.56
C LEU A 79 7.54 -4.95 12.89
N ARG A 80 6.51 -5.78 12.74
CA ARG A 80 6.65 -7.23 12.70
C ARG A 80 7.12 -7.64 11.32
N VAL A 81 8.15 -8.46 11.26
CA VAL A 81 8.62 -9.07 10.01
C VAL A 81 8.82 -10.56 10.20
N GLY A 82 8.40 -11.34 9.22
CA GLY A 82 8.55 -12.78 9.31
C GLY A 82 8.38 -13.47 7.95
N ILE A 83 8.85 -14.74 7.91
CA ILE A 83 8.76 -15.59 6.72
C ILE A 83 8.06 -16.90 7.11
N VAL A 84 7.02 -17.25 6.35
CA VAL A 84 6.27 -18.49 6.51
C VAL A 84 6.51 -19.36 5.28
N PRO A 85 6.95 -20.64 5.45
CA PRO A 85 7.10 -21.55 4.32
C PRO A 85 5.77 -21.87 3.63
N MET A 86 5.77 -21.92 2.30
CA MET A 86 4.59 -22.31 1.52
C MET A 86 4.14 -23.75 1.80
N SER A 87 5.09 -24.67 2.10
CA SER A 87 4.77 -26.03 2.51
C SER A 87 3.87 -26.07 3.74
N LEU A 88 4.17 -25.25 4.74
CA LEU A 88 3.37 -25.14 5.95
C LEU A 88 1.93 -24.64 5.67
N ILE A 89 1.81 -23.64 4.78
CA ILE A 89 0.50 -23.10 4.37
C ILE A 89 -0.36 -24.21 3.76
N LYS A 90 0.24 -25.02 2.87
CA LYS A 90 -0.42 -26.15 2.22
C LYS A 90 -0.76 -27.29 3.20
N GLU A 91 0.15 -27.64 4.11
CA GLU A 91 -0.08 -28.63 5.17
C GLU A 91 -1.31 -28.31 6.04
N HIS A 92 -1.62 -27.01 6.20
CA HIS A 92 -2.79 -26.56 6.94
C HIS A 92 -4.05 -26.35 6.06
N GLY A 93 -4.02 -26.82 4.80
CA GLY A 93 -5.17 -26.78 3.91
C GLY A 93 -5.43 -25.44 3.24
N TYR A 94 -4.45 -24.51 3.26
CA TYR A 94 -4.56 -23.24 2.57
C TYR A 94 -3.73 -23.21 1.30
N ASP A 95 -4.22 -22.47 0.29
CA ASP A 95 -3.52 -22.23 -0.96
C ASP A 95 -3.30 -20.73 -1.22
N ILE A 96 -2.35 -20.45 -2.09
CA ILE A 96 -2.14 -19.11 -2.64
C ILE A 96 -2.16 -19.23 -4.16
N PHE A 97 -3.20 -18.69 -4.77
CA PHE A 97 -3.31 -18.54 -6.22
C PHE A 97 -2.93 -17.10 -6.58
N ILE A 98 -2.17 -16.92 -7.64
CA ILE A 98 -1.65 -15.64 -8.05
C ILE A 98 -2.08 -15.36 -9.48
N GLY A 99 -2.89 -14.33 -9.66
CA GLY A 99 -3.22 -13.75 -10.96
C GLY A 99 -2.35 -12.53 -11.25
N LYS A 100 -2.08 -12.29 -12.52
CA LYS A 100 -1.37 -11.11 -12.99
C LYS A 100 -2.37 -10.16 -13.65
N TYR A 101 -2.59 -9.01 -13.04
CA TYR A 101 -3.35 -7.93 -13.63
C TYR A 101 -2.38 -6.97 -14.33
N GLN A 102 -2.59 -6.75 -15.63
CA GLN A 102 -1.71 -5.91 -16.46
C GLN A 102 -2.56 -5.01 -17.37
N PRO A 103 -3.09 -3.89 -16.83
CA PRO A 103 -3.89 -2.96 -17.63
C PRO A 103 -3.05 -2.19 -18.66
N LEU A 104 -1.74 -2.07 -18.43
CA LEU A 104 -0.78 -1.36 -19.30
C LEU A 104 0.47 -2.21 -19.49
N ALA A 105 1.19 -1.96 -20.59
CA ALA A 105 2.44 -2.68 -20.90
C ALA A 105 3.48 -2.61 -19.76
N HIS A 106 3.52 -1.50 -19.04
CA HIS A 106 4.53 -1.21 -18.01
C HIS A 106 4.03 -1.36 -16.57
N PHE A 107 2.71 -1.43 -16.36
CA PHE A 107 2.11 -1.57 -15.03
C PHE A 107 1.55 -2.97 -14.84
N GLN A 108 2.06 -3.66 -13.84
CA GLN A 108 1.66 -5.02 -13.47
C GLN A 108 1.39 -5.08 -11.97
N GLN A 109 0.31 -5.72 -11.60
CA GLN A 109 -0.08 -5.92 -10.22
C GLN A 109 -0.45 -7.39 -9.98
N ALA A 110 0.02 -7.94 -8.85
CA ALA A 110 -0.39 -9.27 -8.43
C ALA A 110 -1.78 -9.21 -7.77
N MET A 111 -2.61 -10.19 -8.10
CA MET A 111 -3.88 -10.44 -7.43
C MET A 111 -3.81 -11.81 -6.77
N PHE A 112 -4.32 -11.92 -5.54
CA PHE A 112 -4.17 -13.12 -4.74
C PHE A 112 -5.53 -13.71 -4.37
N GLN A 113 -5.57 -15.04 -4.29
CA GLN A 113 -6.72 -15.82 -3.85
C GLN A 113 -6.26 -17.07 -3.10
N GLY A 114 -7.07 -17.63 -2.20
CA GLY A 114 -6.84 -18.93 -1.55
C GLY A 114 -6.57 -18.87 -0.05
N ASN A 115 -6.78 -17.70 0.61
CA ASN A 115 -6.64 -17.48 2.06
C ASN A 115 -5.24 -17.78 2.66
N GLY A 116 -4.25 -18.22 1.88
CA GLY A 116 -2.93 -18.57 2.37
C GLY A 116 -2.13 -17.34 2.83
N LEU A 117 -2.35 -16.16 2.24
CA LEU A 117 -1.75 -14.91 2.71
C LEU A 117 -2.29 -14.52 4.09
N ASP A 118 -3.60 -14.60 4.30
CA ASP A 118 -4.23 -14.34 5.59
C ASP A 118 -3.72 -15.28 6.68
N TYR A 119 -3.57 -16.56 6.32
CA TYR A 119 -3.02 -17.56 7.26
C TYR A 119 -1.57 -17.22 7.62
N ALA A 120 -0.72 -16.90 6.67
CA ALA A 120 0.65 -16.48 6.92
C ALA A 120 0.71 -15.23 7.82
N GLU A 121 -0.13 -14.23 7.54
CA GLU A 121 -0.24 -13.03 8.35
C GLU A 121 -0.71 -13.33 9.78
N SER A 122 -1.66 -14.24 9.95
CA SER A 122 -2.14 -14.66 11.26
C SER A 122 -1.05 -15.31 12.11
N LEU A 123 -0.19 -16.13 11.50
CA LEU A 123 0.96 -16.74 12.18
C LEU A 123 1.99 -15.70 12.63
N ILE A 124 2.23 -14.68 11.81
CA ILE A 124 3.14 -13.58 12.18
C ILE A 124 2.53 -12.67 13.26
N LYS A 125 1.21 -12.50 13.28
CA LYS A 125 0.53 -11.70 14.32
C LYS A 125 0.39 -12.42 15.65
N ASN A 126 0.42 -13.75 15.65
CA ASN A 126 0.23 -14.54 16.86
C ASN A 126 1.53 -14.62 17.69
N SER A 127 1.46 -14.14 18.93
CA SER A 127 2.59 -14.12 19.87
C SER A 127 3.16 -15.51 20.19
N ASN A 128 2.35 -16.57 20.11
CA ASN A 128 2.79 -17.94 20.37
C ASN A 128 3.76 -18.48 19.31
N PHE A 129 3.81 -17.89 18.14
CA PHE A 129 4.69 -18.32 17.04
C PHE A 129 5.84 -17.34 16.77
N THR A 130 6.05 -16.33 17.63
CA THR A 130 7.07 -15.30 17.45
C THR A 130 8.46 -15.90 17.20
N HIS A 131 8.90 -16.88 17.98
CA HIS A 131 10.22 -17.49 17.84
C HIS A 131 10.39 -18.35 16.57
N ARG A 132 9.30 -18.77 15.94
CA ARG A 132 9.34 -19.68 14.80
C ARG A 132 9.40 -18.98 13.46
N TYR A 133 8.66 -17.88 13.29
CA TYR A 133 8.48 -17.23 11.99
C TYR A 133 8.99 -15.80 11.93
N HIS A 134 9.18 -15.13 13.06
CA HIS A 134 9.70 -13.78 13.11
C HIS A 134 11.20 -13.76 12.82
N LEU A 135 11.64 -12.67 12.18
CA LEU A 135 13.05 -12.41 11.96
C LEU A 135 13.68 -11.76 13.20
N ASP A 136 14.78 -12.36 13.63
CA ASP A 136 15.55 -11.92 14.80
C ASP A 136 16.62 -10.91 14.35
N GLU A 137 16.54 -9.68 14.86
CA GLU A 137 17.48 -8.61 14.55
C GLU A 137 18.90 -8.86 15.06
N GLU A 138 19.05 -9.67 16.10
CA GLU A 138 20.35 -9.97 16.70
C GLU A 138 21.12 -11.04 15.89
N LYS A 139 20.39 -11.87 15.13
CA LYS A 139 20.97 -13.00 14.38
C LYS A 139 21.19 -12.71 12.89
N ILE A 140 20.59 -11.64 12.38
CA ILE A 140 20.58 -11.34 10.94
C ILE A 140 21.26 -9.99 10.72
N GLU A 141 22.32 -9.99 9.95
CA GLU A 141 22.98 -8.76 9.52
C GLU A 141 22.02 -7.92 8.67
N SER A 142 21.82 -6.68 9.08
CA SER A 142 20.88 -5.78 8.42
C SER A 142 21.54 -5.01 7.29
N ASN A 143 21.02 -5.18 6.07
CA ASN A 143 21.43 -4.40 4.90
C ASN A 143 20.21 -4.07 4.05
N ALA A 144 20.03 -2.81 3.70
CA ALA A 144 18.93 -2.39 2.86
C ALA A 144 19.29 -1.23 1.93
N ASN A 145 18.81 -1.33 0.70
CA ASN A 145 18.82 -0.24 -0.26
C ASN A 145 17.41 0.35 -0.35
N PHE A 146 17.27 1.62 0.03
CA PHE A 146 16.01 2.39 -0.03
C PHE A 146 15.87 3.20 -1.33
N GLU A 147 16.69 2.96 -2.36
CA GLU A 147 16.58 3.65 -3.63
C GLU A 147 15.18 3.49 -4.24
N GLY A 148 14.75 4.53 -4.96
CA GLY A 148 13.42 4.57 -5.55
C GLY A 148 12.28 4.91 -4.60
N PHE A 149 12.46 4.81 -3.28
CA PHE A 149 11.45 5.33 -2.36
C PHE A 149 11.35 6.85 -2.47
N GLU A 150 10.17 7.35 -2.80
CA GLU A 150 9.89 8.79 -2.89
C GLU A 150 8.53 9.13 -2.25
N CYS A 151 8.50 10.22 -1.46
CA CYS A 151 7.31 10.70 -0.78
C CYS A 151 7.26 12.24 -0.89
N ARG A 152 7.14 12.74 -2.12
CA ARG A 152 7.30 14.17 -2.46
C ARG A 152 6.01 14.85 -2.88
N TRP A 153 4.90 14.12 -2.99
CA TRP A 153 3.62 14.71 -3.36
C TRP A 153 2.94 15.32 -2.13
N ASP A 154 2.30 16.45 -2.34
CA ASP A 154 1.36 16.97 -1.36
C ASP A 154 0.16 16.03 -1.23
N GLU A 155 -0.60 16.16 -0.16
CA GLU A 155 -1.92 15.54 -0.09
C GLU A 155 -2.76 16.02 -1.25
N ILE A 156 -3.43 15.10 -1.92
CA ILE A 156 -4.15 15.37 -3.15
C ILE A 156 -5.63 15.52 -2.80
N PRO A 157 -6.15 16.75 -2.81
CA PRO A 157 -7.57 16.98 -2.51
C PRO A 157 -8.47 16.14 -3.40
N SER A 158 -9.56 15.62 -2.84
CA SER A 158 -10.56 14.93 -3.64
C SER A 158 -11.07 15.81 -4.77
N SER A 159 -11.24 15.25 -5.95
CA SER A 159 -11.83 15.94 -7.10
C SER A 159 -13.34 16.14 -6.96
N HIS A 160 -13.94 15.43 -6.01
CA HIS A 160 -15.32 15.53 -5.59
C HIS A 160 -15.35 15.99 -4.11
N GLU A 161 -16.29 15.51 -3.32
CA GLU A 161 -16.38 15.90 -1.92
C GLU A 161 -15.40 15.14 -1.04
N GLU A 162 -15.20 13.85 -1.33
CA GLU A 162 -14.39 12.97 -0.49
C GLU A 162 -13.64 11.90 -1.30
N THR A 163 -12.55 11.42 -0.71
CA THR A 163 -11.82 10.22 -1.12
C THR A 163 -12.20 9.10 -0.16
N VAL A 164 -12.62 7.95 -0.66
CA VAL A 164 -13.09 6.83 0.17
C VAL A 164 -12.20 5.63 0.01
N ALA A 165 -11.59 5.16 1.09
CA ALA A 165 -10.95 3.86 1.15
C ALA A 165 -12.00 2.79 1.47
N ILE A 166 -12.07 1.75 0.64
CA ILE A 166 -13.08 0.67 0.70
C ILE A 166 -12.34 -0.65 0.82
N ILE A 167 -12.81 -1.48 1.75
CA ILE A 167 -12.38 -2.88 1.90
C ILE A 167 -13.61 -3.74 2.00
N VAL A 168 -13.72 -4.77 1.16
CA VAL A 168 -14.85 -5.72 1.18
C VAL A 168 -14.30 -7.14 1.13
N ARG A 169 -14.74 -8.00 2.05
CA ARG A 169 -14.47 -9.44 2.07
C ARG A 169 -15.76 -10.22 1.93
N VAL A 170 -15.84 -11.08 0.93
CA VAL A 170 -16.90 -12.07 0.78
C VAL A 170 -16.62 -13.24 1.72
N ILE A 171 -17.63 -13.70 2.47
CA ILE A 171 -17.49 -14.74 3.51
C ILE A 171 -17.72 -16.14 2.97
N ASP A 172 -18.39 -16.26 1.81
CA ASP A 172 -18.67 -17.56 1.19
C ASP A 172 -17.40 -18.41 1.04
N THR A 173 -17.55 -19.73 1.11
CA THR A 173 -16.45 -20.68 0.94
C THR A 173 -16.31 -21.17 -0.50
N GLU A 174 -17.38 -21.10 -1.30
CA GLU A 174 -17.39 -21.55 -2.68
C GLU A 174 -16.81 -20.48 -3.62
N ILE A 175 -15.85 -20.88 -4.45
CA ILE A 175 -15.11 -19.96 -5.34
C ILE A 175 -16.04 -19.25 -6.32
N GLU A 176 -17.00 -19.98 -6.91
CA GLU A 176 -17.92 -19.40 -7.90
C GLU A 176 -18.88 -18.39 -7.27
N HIS A 177 -19.37 -18.66 -6.05
CA HIS A 177 -20.20 -17.71 -5.30
C HIS A 177 -19.40 -16.45 -4.89
N LYS A 178 -18.14 -16.62 -4.47
CA LYS A 178 -17.26 -15.48 -4.19
C LYS A 178 -17.09 -14.61 -5.42
N LYS A 179 -16.80 -15.20 -6.57
CA LYS A 179 -16.63 -14.47 -7.83
C LYS A 179 -17.88 -13.69 -8.17
N GLN A 180 -19.05 -14.33 -8.15
CA GLN A 180 -20.33 -13.68 -8.45
C GLN A 180 -20.60 -12.51 -7.50
N SER A 181 -20.33 -12.69 -6.19
CA SER A 181 -20.50 -11.63 -5.20
C SER A 181 -19.56 -10.45 -5.42
N TYR A 182 -18.29 -10.71 -5.75
CA TYR A 182 -17.35 -9.62 -6.07
C TYR A 182 -17.72 -8.89 -7.37
N ASP A 183 -18.21 -9.63 -8.38
CA ASP A 183 -18.68 -9.02 -9.63
C ASP A 183 -19.91 -8.13 -9.37
N GLU A 184 -20.87 -8.57 -8.57
CA GLU A 184 -22.04 -7.78 -8.16
C GLU A 184 -21.63 -6.49 -7.45
N ILE A 185 -20.72 -6.60 -6.46
CA ILE A 185 -20.20 -5.45 -5.71
C ILE A 185 -19.50 -4.48 -6.65
N PHE A 186 -18.65 -4.99 -7.55
CA PHE A 186 -17.93 -4.14 -8.48
C PHE A 186 -18.87 -3.42 -9.46
N GLN A 187 -19.85 -4.12 -10.00
CA GLN A 187 -20.88 -3.50 -10.87
C GLN A 187 -21.69 -2.43 -10.13
N LYS A 188 -22.01 -2.67 -8.85
CA LYS A 188 -22.70 -1.66 -8.04
C LYS A 188 -21.82 -0.43 -7.80
N ILE A 189 -20.52 -0.61 -7.53
CA ILE A 189 -19.56 0.51 -7.43
C ILE A 189 -19.56 1.32 -8.74
N LEU A 190 -19.45 0.65 -9.89
CA LEU A 190 -19.48 1.33 -11.20
C LEU A 190 -20.81 2.04 -11.45
N SER A 191 -21.94 1.47 -11.05
CA SER A 191 -23.24 2.10 -11.24
C SER A 191 -23.43 3.39 -10.41
N ILE A 192 -22.81 3.45 -9.22
CA ILE A 192 -22.90 4.60 -8.31
C ILE A 192 -21.86 5.67 -8.64
N TYR A 193 -20.59 5.25 -8.84
CA TYR A 193 -19.45 6.16 -8.97
C TYR A 193 -19.01 6.40 -10.42
N GLY A 194 -19.64 5.70 -11.39
CA GLY A 194 -19.26 5.78 -12.79
C GLY A 194 -18.03 4.95 -13.14
N ASP A 195 -17.46 5.23 -14.31
CA ASP A 195 -16.30 4.56 -14.84
C ASP A 195 -14.98 4.94 -14.09
N GLU A 196 -13.89 4.28 -14.47
CA GLU A 196 -12.57 4.52 -13.86
C GLU A 196 -12.14 5.99 -13.93
N LYS A 197 -12.44 6.67 -15.02
CA LYS A 197 -12.12 8.10 -15.19
C LYS A 197 -12.90 8.99 -14.24
N GLN A 198 -14.12 8.59 -13.87
CA GLN A 198 -14.99 9.35 -12.98
C GLN A 198 -14.61 9.17 -11.53
N HIS A 199 -14.37 7.93 -11.09
CA HIS A 199 -14.11 7.63 -9.68
C HIS A 199 -12.63 7.57 -9.29
N HIS A 200 -11.68 7.66 -10.25
CA HIS A 200 -10.26 7.65 -9.92
C HIS A 200 -9.91 8.84 -9.00
N PRO A 201 -9.26 8.62 -7.84
CA PRO A 201 -9.09 9.66 -6.84
C PRO A 201 -8.04 10.72 -7.20
N LEU A 202 -7.20 10.46 -8.21
CA LEU A 202 -6.18 11.39 -8.65
C LEU A 202 -6.59 12.10 -9.95
N ARG A 203 -6.31 13.40 -9.99
CA ARG A 203 -6.39 14.26 -11.19
C ARG A 203 -5.06 14.97 -11.37
N ALA A 204 -4.61 15.11 -12.62
CA ALA A 204 -3.31 15.71 -12.93
C ALA A 204 -3.19 17.16 -12.41
N GLU A 205 -4.29 17.92 -12.44
CA GLU A 205 -4.39 19.30 -11.93
C GLU A 205 -4.20 19.38 -10.41
N ASN A 206 -4.61 18.35 -9.65
CA ASN A 206 -4.50 18.32 -8.19
C ASN A 206 -3.13 17.82 -7.70
N LEU A 207 -2.31 17.27 -8.60
CA LEU A 207 -0.98 16.77 -8.27
C LEU A 207 0.04 17.90 -8.16
N SER A 208 0.65 18.06 -6.99
CA SER A 208 1.70 19.05 -6.73
C SER A 208 2.83 18.44 -5.89
N LEU A 209 4.08 18.68 -6.29
CA LEU A 209 5.23 18.32 -5.46
C LEU A 209 5.30 19.23 -4.25
N THR A 210 5.58 18.66 -3.08
CA THR A 210 5.69 19.44 -1.84
C THR A 210 6.98 20.25 -1.76
N LEU A 211 6.88 21.41 -1.15
CA LEU A 211 8.04 22.22 -0.70
C LEU A 211 8.13 22.27 0.83
N SER A 212 7.24 21.57 1.52
CA SER A 212 7.23 21.50 2.99
C SER A 212 8.35 20.60 3.49
N LEU A 213 9.28 21.17 4.25
CA LEU A 213 10.39 20.44 4.88
C LEU A 213 9.86 19.32 5.81
N ALA A 214 8.76 19.58 6.51
CA ALA A 214 8.12 18.58 7.36
C ALA A 214 7.65 17.36 6.57
N LYS A 215 7.01 17.58 5.39
CA LYS A 215 6.57 16.48 4.51
C LYS A 215 7.73 15.74 3.86
N LEU A 216 8.81 16.44 3.48
CA LEU A 216 10.03 15.85 2.91
C LEU A 216 10.86 15.08 3.95
N SER A 217 10.62 15.31 5.24
CA SER A 217 11.37 14.66 6.32
C SER A 217 11.20 13.14 6.34
N SER A 218 10.03 12.61 5.98
CA SER A 218 9.80 11.15 5.92
C SER A 218 10.70 10.48 4.90
N GLU A 219 10.77 11.01 3.68
CA GLU A 219 11.70 10.51 2.65
C GLU A 219 13.14 10.64 3.11
N THR A 220 13.50 11.80 3.69
CA THR A 220 14.86 12.01 4.20
C THR A 220 15.24 10.97 5.23
N ARG A 221 14.40 10.68 6.24
CA ARG A 221 14.67 9.68 7.27
C ARG A 221 14.86 8.27 6.70
N ILE A 222 14.12 7.92 5.66
CA ILE A 222 14.22 6.63 4.99
C ILE A 222 15.47 6.56 4.09
N ARG A 223 15.64 7.52 3.20
CA ARG A 223 16.73 7.53 2.20
C ARG A 223 18.12 7.73 2.82
N THR A 224 18.18 8.34 3.98
CA THR A 224 19.42 8.51 4.76
C THR A 224 19.42 7.67 6.02
N ALA A 225 18.73 6.52 5.99
CA ALA A 225 18.72 5.57 7.09
C ALA A 225 20.15 5.23 7.52
N PHE A 226 20.35 5.21 8.83
CA PHE A 226 21.67 4.89 9.45
C PHE A 226 22.82 5.86 9.13
N GLN A 227 22.53 7.02 8.51
CA GLN A 227 23.52 8.07 8.21
C GLN A 227 23.47 9.20 9.25
N GLY A 228 24.57 9.94 9.34
CA GLY A 228 24.70 11.06 10.28
C GLY A 228 23.84 12.30 9.89
N THR A 229 23.75 13.25 10.82
CA THR A 229 22.92 14.47 10.67
C THR A 229 23.30 15.30 9.44
N TYR A 230 24.59 15.40 9.13
CA TYR A 230 25.05 16.12 7.93
C TYR A 230 24.44 15.57 6.64
N SER A 231 24.44 14.23 6.48
CA SER A 231 23.83 13.57 5.32
C SER A 231 22.34 13.84 5.22
N LYS A 232 21.62 13.85 6.36
CA LYS A 232 20.19 14.15 6.43
C LYS A 232 19.90 15.58 5.96
N VAL A 233 20.65 16.58 6.45
CA VAL A 233 20.47 17.97 6.05
C VAL A 233 20.79 18.18 4.56
N LYS A 234 21.91 17.62 4.09
CA LYS A 234 22.29 17.68 2.67
C LYS A 234 21.23 17.05 1.77
N TYR A 235 20.70 15.88 2.17
CA TYR A 235 19.67 15.20 1.39
C TYR A 235 18.36 15.99 1.38
N LEU A 236 17.93 16.53 2.50
CA LEU A 236 16.72 17.35 2.60
C LEU A 236 16.79 18.59 1.69
N PHE A 237 17.95 19.28 1.68
CA PHE A 237 18.16 20.41 0.78
C PHE A 237 18.14 19.98 -0.70
N ARG A 238 18.77 18.84 -1.02
CA ARG A 238 18.69 18.25 -2.37
C ARG A 238 17.24 17.97 -2.76
N LEU A 239 16.42 17.41 -1.87
CA LEU A 239 14.99 17.13 -2.14
C LEU A 239 14.22 18.40 -2.47
N LEU A 240 14.47 19.48 -1.73
CA LEU A 240 13.83 20.77 -2.00
C LEU A 240 14.16 21.28 -3.42
N LEU A 241 15.43 21.22 -3.81
CA LEU A 241 15.87 21.59 -5.15
C LEU A 241 15.24 20.69 -6.23
N LEU A 242 15.17 19.39 -6.00
CA LEU A 242 14.52 18.43 -6.92
C LEU A 242 13.01 18.69 -7.03
N SER A 243 12.33 19.04 -5.93
CA SER A 243 10.92 19.42 -5.97
C SER A 243 10.68 20.70 -6.77
N LEU A 244 11.54 21.72 -6.61
CA LEU A 244 11.48 22.95 -7.40
C LEU A 244 11.73 22.67 -8.89
N ALA A 245 12.78 21.92 -9.19
CA ALA A 245 13.11 21.54 -10.56
C ALA A 245 11.98 20.72 -11.21
N GLY A 246 11.43 19.72 -10.49
CA GLY A 246 10.31 18.92 -10.97
C GLY A 246 9.05 19.74 -11.24
N LYS A 247 8.71 20.69 -10.35
CA LYS A 247 7.60 21.65 -10.61
C LYS A 247 7.83 22.45 -11.90
N TYR A 248 9.03 22.97 -12.08
CA TYR A 248 9.38 23.72 -13.28
C TYR A 248 9.31 22.89 -14.56
N LEU A 249 9.91 21.69 -14.54
CA LEU A 249 9.94 20.77 -15.69
C LEU A 249 8.53 20.37 -16.10
N MET A 250 7.67 19.98 -15.14
CA MET A 250 6.28 19.62 -15.40
C MET A 250 5.44 20.82 -15.88
N ALA A 251 5.60 22.00 -15.29
CA ALA A 251 4.87 23.21 -15.70
C ALA A 251 5.21 23.68 -17.11
N ARG A 252 6.45 23.42 -17.55
CA ARG A 252 6.92 23.78 -18.90
C ARG A 252 6.80 22.65 -19.92
N ASN A 253 6.25 21.50 -19.53
CA ASN A 253 6.14 20.29 -20.36
C ASN A 253 7.47 19.92 -21.03
N ILE A 254 8.58 20.03 -20.28
CA ILE A 254 9.92 19.77 -20.80
C ILE A 254 10.06 18.26 -21.05
N LYS A 255 10.61 17.93 -22.20
CA LYS A 255 10.98 16.57 -22.57
C LYS A 255 12.50 16.45 -22.52
N SER A 256 13.01 15.56 -21.66
CA SER A 256 14.41 15.14 -21.62
C SER A 256 14.59 13.86 -22.44
N GLU A 257 15.83 13.42 -22.64
CA GLU A 257 16.13 12.17 -23.34
C GLU A 257 15.47 10.94 -22.68
N SER A 258 15.33 10.96 -21.34
CA SER A 258 14.86 9.82 -20.56
C SER A 258 13.44 9.99 -20.00
N VAL A 259 12.88 11.21 -19.97
CA VAL A 259 11.57 11.47 -19.31
C VAL A 259 10.81 12.57 -20.02
N ASP A 260 9.55 12.31 -20.33
CA ASP A 260 8.59 13.34 -20.76
C ASP A 260 7.85 13.88 -19.52
N TRP A 261 8.34 14.99 -18.97
CA TRP A 261 7.80 15.61 -17.77
C TRP A 261 6.39 16.18 -17.96
N GLY A 262 6.01 16.52 -19.19
CA GLY A 262 4.65 16.95 -19.49
C GLY A 262 3.61 15.85 -19.31
N GLN A 263 4.02 14.58 -19.53
CA GLN A 263 3.16 13.41 -19.37
C GLN A 263 3.31 12.73 -17.98
N TYR A 264 4.26 13.17 -17.16
CA TYR A 264 4.61 12.46 -15.94
C TYR A 264 3.44 12.34 -14.94
N LYS A 265 2.64 13.39 -14.75
CA LYS A 265 1.45 13.35 -13.89
C LYS A 265 0.41 12.34 -14.40
N GLN A 266 0.20 12.25 -15.72
CA GLN A 266 -0.72 11.29 -16.30
C GLN A 266 -0.22 9.85 -16.12
N ARG A 267 1.09 9.61 -16.33
CA ARG A 267 1.71 8.31 -16.08
C ARG A 267 1.64 7.92 -14.60
N LEU A 268 1.81 8.87 -13.68
CA LEU A 268 1.63 8.63 -12.26
C LEU A 268 0.22 8.09 -11.98
N ILE A 269 -0.82 8.73 -12.53
CA ILE A 269 -2.22 8.32 -12.35
C ILE A 269 -2.41 6.89 -12.87
N THR A 270 -1.92 6.58 -14.06
CA THR A 270 -2.10 5.26 -14.68
C THR A 270 -1.31 4.14 -13.98
N ASN A 271 -0.25 4.48 -13.25
CA ASN A 271 0.60 3.53 -12.54
C ASN A 271 0.28 3.48 -11.02
N THR A 272 -0.94 3.85 -10.63
CA THR A 272 -1.40 3.76 -9.24
C THR A 272 -2.07 2.43 -8.92
N ASP A 273 -1.85 1.95 -7.69
CA ASP A 273 -2.49 0.75 -7.14
C ASP A 273 -3.85 1.07 -6.47
N TYR A 274 -4.64 1.99 -7.02
CA TYR A 274 -5.89 2.44 -6.42
C TYR A 274 -6.93 1.33 -6.24
N ARG A 275 -6.76 0.21 -6.95
CA ARG A 275 -7.59 -1.00 -6.87
C ARG A 275 -6.71 -2.23 -6.79
N LYS A 276 -6.94 -3.09 -5.80
CA LYS A 276 -6.20 -4.34 -5.58
C LYS A 276 -7.09 -5.43 -5.01
N PHE A 277 -6.65 -6.67 -5.15
CA PHE A 277 -7.36 -7.85 -4.69
C PHE A 277 -6.39 -8.85 -4.04
N ASP A 278 -6.66 -9.17 -2.77
CA ASP A 278 -5.91 -10.15 -1.97
C ASP A 278 -6.88 -10.98 -1.10
N GLU A 279 -7.80 -11.69 -1.70
CA GLU A 279 -9.02 -12.25 -1.08
C GLU A 279 -9.98 -11.17 -0.54
N VAL A 280 -9.56 -9.95 -0.62
CA VAL A 280 -10.31 -8.77 -0.18
C VAL A 280 -10.25 -7.75 -1.31
N LEU A 281 -11.41 -7.25 -1.73
CA LEU A 281 -11.44 -6.11 -2.64
C LEU A 281 -11.04 -4.86 -1.86
N ARG A 282 -10.00 -4.18 -2.35
CA ARG A 282 -9.54 -2.90 -1.80
C ARG A 282 -9.58 -1.84 -2.90
N MET A 283 -10.19 -0.71 -2.62
CA MET A 283 -10.24 0.42 -3.55
C MET A 283 -10.10 1.74 -2.81
N VAL A 284 -9.47 2.70 -3.47
CA VAL A 284 -9.54 4.13 -3.08
C VAL A 284 -10.21 4.85 -4.23
N ILE A 285 -11.36 5.43 -3.98
CA ILE A 285 -12.17 6.12 -5.00
C ILE A 285 -12.55 7.53 -4.55
N SER A 286 -12.83 8.40 -5.50
CA SER A 286 -13.33 9.76 -5.24
C SER A 286 -14.81 9.86 -5.60
N GLY A 287 -15.58 10.53 -4.77
CA GLY A 287 -17.02 10.72 -5.01
C GLY A 287 -17.66 11.70 -4.04
N THR A 288 -18.99 11.74 -4.08
CA THR A 288 -19.79 12.54 -3.17
C THR A 288 -20.19 11.74 -1.93
N LYS A 289 -20.55 12.43 -0.87
CA LYS A 289 -21.10 11.82 0.35
C LYS A 289 -22.36 10.98 0.04
N LEU A 290 -23.22 11.44 -0.84
CA LEU A 290 -24.43 10.71 -1.24
C LEU A 290 -24.10 9.37 -1.92
N GLN A 291 -23.11 9.35 -2.81
CA GLN A 291 -22.63 8.12 -3.44
C GLN A 291 -22.09 7.13 -2.40
N ARG A 292 -21.34 7.62 -1.42
CA ARG A 292 -20.86 6.77 -0.32
C ARG A 292 -22.01 6.23 0.54
N GLU A 293 -23.00 7.03 0.85
CA GLU A 293 -24.19 6.60 1.61
C GLU A 293 -24.98 5.53 0.85
N GLU A 294 -25.18 5.70 -0.46
CA GLU A 294 -25.83 4.69 -1.31
C GLU A 294 -25.03 3.36 -1.33
N LEU A 295 -23.71 3.43 -1.53
CA LEU A 295 -22.87 2.23 -1.49
C LEU A 295 -22.88 1.58 -0.11
N THR A 296 -22.84 2.38 0.97
CA THR A 296 -22.92 1.88 2.34
C THR A 296 -24.23 1.12 2.57
N ALA A 297 -25.36 1.66 2.14
CA ALA A 297 -26.66 1.00 2.27
C ALA A 297 -26.69 -0.36 1.52
N PHE A 298 -26.13 -0.42 0.32
CA PHE A 298 -26.02 -1.67 -0.45
C PHE A 298 -25.13 -2.70 0.26
N LEU A 299 -23.94 -2.30 0.71
CA LEU A 299 -23.02 -3.22 1.40
C LEU A 299 -23.57 -3.66 2.77
N THR A 300 -24.29 -2.80 3.47
CA THR A 300 -24.97 -3.14 4.73
C THR A 300 -26.01 -4.22 4.51
N LYS A 301 -26.82 -4.12 3.45
CA LYS A 301 -27.77 -5.17 3.10
C LYS A 301 -27.08 -6.53 2.89
N LEU A 302 -25.97 -6.56 2.14
CA LEU A 302 -25.22 -7.81 1.93
C LEU A 302 -24.58 -8.32 3.24
N HIS A 303 -24.18 -7.42 4.14
CA HIS A 303 -23.66 -7.77 5.46
C HIS A 303 -24.76 -8.41 6.35
N ASP A 304 -25.96 -7.82 6.38
CA ASP A 304 -27.09 -8.34 7.13
C ASP A 304 -27.53 -9.72 6.61
N GLU A 305 -27.38 -9.96 5.31
CA GLU A 305 -27.53 -11.29 4.68
C GLU A 305 -26.35 -12.24 4.98
N LYS A 306 -25.35 -11.82 5.78
CA LYS A 306 -24.14 -12.58 6.13
C LYS A 306 -23.28 -13.00 4.94
N LYS A 307 -23.36 -12.29 3.82
CA LYS A 307 -22.56 -12.57 2.60
C LYS A 307 -21.18 -11.95 2.66
N ILE A 308 -21.06 -10.77 3.29
CA ILE A 308 -19.81 -9.98 3.32
C ILE A 308 -19.53 -9.39 4.70
N VAL A 309 -18.27 -9.01 4.90
CA VAL A 309 -17.88 -7.95 5.84
C VAL A 309 -17.18 -6.85 5.06
N PHE A 310 -17.35 -5.61 5.49
CA PHE A 310 -16.77 -4.47 4.81
C PHE A 310 -16.36 -3.36 5.77
N GLY A 311 -15.52 -2.48 5.29
CA GLY A 311 -15.19 -1.23 5.96
C GLY A 311 -14.99 -0.13 4.95
N MET A 312 -15.45 1.06 5.27
CA MET A 312 -15.26 2.26 4.47
C MET A 312 -14.77 3.41 5.34
N HIS A 313 -13.83 4.18 4.81
CA HIS A 313 -13.31 5.35 5.52
C HIS A 313 -13.21 6.54 4.56
N PRO A 314 -14.02 7.60 4.77
CA PRO A 314 -13.92 8.83 3.98
C PRO A 314 -12.76 9.70 4.48
N SER A 315 -12.10 10.37 3.57
CA SER A 315 -10.98 11.28 3.80
C SER A 315 -11.12 12.51 2.89
N PRO A 316 -10.66 13.70 3.28
CA PRO A 316 -10.73 14.90 2.43
C PRO A 316 -9.75 14.85 1.25
N SER A 317 -8.75 14.00 1.32
CA SER A 317 -7.66 13.89 0.35
C SER A 317 -7.12 12.47 0.24
N ALA A 318 -6.37 12.23 -0.83
CA ALA A 318 -5.54 11.04 -1.00
C ALA A 318 -4.08 11.34 -0.65
N ILE A 319 -3.33 10.31 -0.28
CA ILE A 319 -1.88 10.32 -0.16
C ILE A 319 -1.27 9.36 -1.15
N VAL A 320 -0.13 9.75 -1.71
CA VAL A 320 0.64 8.94 -2.66
C VAL A 320 2.05 8.76 -2.15
N THR A 321 2.51 7.52 -2.12
CA THR A 321 3.91 7.18 -1.88
C THR A 321 4.42 6.37 -3.06
N CYS A 322 5.61 6.69 -3.55
CA CYS A 322 6.11 6.18 -4.81
C CYS A 322 7.29 5.24 -4.61
N MET A 323 7.33 4.22 -5.46
CA MET A 323 8.52 3.43 -5.73
C MET A 323 8.91 3.65 -7.20
N ILE A 324 10.07 4.28 -7.42
CA ILE A 324 10.51 4.74 -8.73
C ILE A 324 11.85 4.07 -9.07
N PHE A 325 11.84 3.15 -10.02
CA PHE A 325 13.06 2.58 -10.62
C PHE A 325 13.54 3.46 -11.79
N ASN A 326 12.59 3.94 -12.59
CA ASN A 326 12.80 5.02 -13.55
C ASN A 326 11.52 5.84 -13.72
N TYR A 327 11.63 7.12 -14.07
CA TYR A 327 10.49 8.04 -14.16
C TYR A 327 9.63 7.88 -15.42
N ASP A 328 10.08 7.09 -16.40
CA ASP A 328 9.36 6.92 -17.66
C ASP A 328 8.39 5.74 -17.61
N THR A 329 8.85 4.57 -17.19
CA THR A 329 8.10 3.31 -17.33
C THR A 329 8.02 2.46 -16.07
N GLU A 330 9.07 2.42 -15.25
CA GLU A 330 9.14 1.51 -14.11
C GLU A 330 8.97 2.27 -12.78
N HIS A 331 7.75 2.66 -12.51
CA HIS A 331 7.36 3.26 -11.24
C HIS A 331 5.97 2.76 -10.84
N ILE A 332 5.74 2.63 -9.54
CA ILE A 332 4.45 2.33 -8.95
C ILE A 332 4.13 3.36 -7.88
N HIS A 333 2.85 3.69 -7.76
CA HIS A 333 2.36 4.68 -6.82
C HIS A 333 1.33 4.02 -5.91
N PHE A 334 1.70 3.88 -4.63
CA PHE A 334 0.83 3.36 -3.59
C PHE A 334 -0.11 4.45 -3.13
N LEU A 335 -1.41 4.19 -3.27
CA LEU A 335 -2.45 5.14 -2.97
C LEU A 335 -3.21 4.72 -1.71
N ASP A 336 -3.49 5.70 -0.86
CA ASP A 336 -4.36 5.53 0.30
C ASP A 336 -5.17 6.81 0.56
N GLY A 337 -6.23 6.72 1.37
CA GLY A 337 -6.91 7.90 1.90
C GLY A 337 -6.08 8.57 2.99
N SER A 338 -6.13 9.88 3.10
CA SER A 338 -5.60 10.60 4.26
C SER A 338 -6.35 10.21 5.53
N ASN A 339 -5.82 10.57 6.71
CA ASN A 339 -6.45 10.28 8.02
C ASN A 339 -6.72 8.78 8.29
N GLY A 340 -5.89 7.91 7.72
CA GLY A 340 -5.91 6.48 8.04
C GLY A 340 -6.48 5.55 6.99
N GLY A 341 -7.15 6.04 5.95
CA GLY A 341 -7.52 5.31 4.75
C GLY A 341 -7.86 3.83 4.95
N TYR A 342 -7.08 2.95 4.32
CA TYR A 342 -7.25 1.50 4.44
C TYR A 342 -7.17 0.96 5.87
N ALA A 343 -6.34 1.52 6.74
CA ALA A 343 -6.19 1.00 8.09
C ALA A 343 -7.46 1.24 8.92
N MET A 344 -8.12 2.39 8.74
CA MET A 344 -9.41 2.67 9.39
C MET A 344 -10.53 1.84 8.77
N ALA A 345 -10.58 1.69 7.45
CA ALA A 345 -11.52 0.80 6.79
C ALA A 345 -11.35 -0.65 7.29
N ALA A 346 -10.10 -1.13 7.41
CA ALA A 346 -9.82 -2.46 7.95
C ALA A 346 -10.26 -2.63 9.42
N LYS A 347 -10.19 -1.58 10.24
CA LYS A 347 -10.71 -1.59 11.62
C LYS A 347 -12.21 -1.86 11.61
N TYR A 348 -12.99 -1.10 10.84
CA TYR A 348 -14.45 -1.29 10.75
C TYR A 348 -14.83 -2.68 10.25
N MET A 349 -14.14 -3.19 9.22
CA MET A 349 -14.35 -4.56 8.72
C MET A 349 -14.06 -5.62 9.80
N LYS A 350 -12.99 -5.45 10.60
CA LYS A 350 -12.64 -6.37 11.69
C LYS A 350 -13.68 -6.35 12.84
N GLU A 351 -14.28 -5.21 13.11
CA GLU A 351 -15.36 -5.07 14.10
C GLU A 351 -16.60 -5.84 13.65
N GLN A 352 -17.00 -5.71 12.37
CA GLN A 352 -18.08 -6.52 11.79
C GLN A 352 -17.77 -8.03 11.84
N LEU A 353 -16.55 -8.44 11.51
CA LEU A 353 -16.16 -9.85 11.54
C LEU A 353 -16.22 -10.44 12.96
N LYS A 354 -15.93 -9.65 13.99
CA LYS A 354 -16.06 -10.07 15.40
C LYS A 354 -17.52 -10.24 15.79
N SER A 355 -18.40 -9.30 15.43
CA SER A 355 -19.83 -9.37 15.76
C SER A 355 -20.54 -10.55 15.09
N MET A 356 -20.07 -11.01 13.92
CA MET A 356 -20.63 -12.19 13.25
C MET A 356 -20.21 -13.52 13.89
N LYS A 357 -19.13 -13.53 14.69
CA LYS A 357 -18.63 -14.72 15.39
C LYS A 357 -19.16 -14.86 16.82
N SER A 358 -19.73 -13.79 17.35
CA SER A 358 -20.41 -13.77 18.66
C SER A 358 -21.88 -14.20 18.52
#